data_e10cfb2f8549eed964c5ac100e13f42a
#
_entry.id   e10cfb2f8549eed964c5ac100e13f42a
#
_cell.length_a   1.000
_cell.length_b   1.000
_cell.length_c   1.000
_cell.angle_alpha   90.00
_cell.angle_beta   90.00
_cell.angle_gamma   90.00
#
_symmetry.space_group_name_H-M   'P 1'
#
loop_
_entity.id
_entity.type
_entity.pdbx_description
1 polymer ?
#
loop_
_entity_poly.entity_id
_entity_poly.type
_entity_poly.pdbx_seq_one_letter_code
_entity_poly.pdbx_strand_id
1 'polypeptide(L)'
;TSDKDSNSSYSGSLTSHNLNLGVLLSDEQKYGMADFNIILNGYNKSKNNPESSIKGVISSLEYCNYRYENITFEGLYKNDGFNGTLALNDDNGSIEIDGHFNTTHPIPYFNIQALVKNVRPNELNLSDKYKDSDISLKLTADFSGNTIENLNGRILLDSLILNESNKQAYILDN
;
A
#
# COMPACT_ATOMS: atom_id res chain seq x y z
N THR A 1 7.99 0.87 -46.20
CA THR A 1 8.32 0.01 -45.05
C THR A 1 7.34 0.34 -43.94
N SER A 2 6.28 -0.47 -43.81
CA SER A 2 5.30 -0.36 -42.73
C SER A 2 5.96 -0.80 -41.44
N ASP A 3 6.13 0.13 -40.49
CA ASP A 3 6.33 -0.23 -39.08
C ASP A 3 5.09 -1.00 -38.64
N LYS A 4 5.23 -2.31 -38.52
CA LYS A 4 4.24 -3.13 -37.83
C LYS A 4 4.32 -2.72 -36.35
N ASP A 5 3.32 -2.00 -35.87
CA ASP A 5 3.06 -1.84 -34.44
C ASP A 5 2.92 -3.26 -33.87
N SER A 6 3.98 -3.76 -33.27
CA SER A 6 3.95 -5.09 -32.66
C SER A 6 3.30 -4.95 -31.28
N ASN A 7 1.99 -5.12 -31.26
CA ASN A 7 1.27 -5.33 -30.01
C ASN A 7 1.85 -6.59 -29.33
N SER A 8 2.40 -6.43 -28.16
CA SER A 8 2.89 -7.55 -27.33
C SER A 8 2.17 -7.58 -26.02
N SER A 9 1.87 -8.77 -25.54
CA SER A 9 1.29 -8.99 -24.22
C SER A 9 2.12 -10.01 -23.46
N TYR A 10 2.15 -9.88 -22.15
CA TYR A 10 2.73 -10.85 -21.24
C TYR A 10 1.80 -11.05 -20.05
N SER A 11 1.85 -12.23 -19.48
CA SER A 11 1.17 -12.54 -18.22
C SER A 11 2.02 -13.49 -17.41
N GLY A 12 1.94 -13.38 -16.09
CA GLY A 12 2.63 -14.25 -15.17
C GLY A 12 1.92 -14.33 -13.83
N SER A 13 2.20 -15.39 -13.10
CA SER A 13 1.77 -15.52 -11.72
C SER A 13 2.94 -15.95 -10.85
N LEU A 14 2.94 -15.43 -9.62
CA LEU A 14 3.91 -15.79 -8.60
C LEU A 14 3.14 -16.23 -7.35
N THR A 15 3.32 -17.48 -6.96
CA THR A 15 2.71 -18.05 -5.76
C THR A 15 3.81 -18.48 -4.80
N SER A 16 3.63 -18.18 -3.55
CA SER A 16 4.54 -18.57 -2.48
C SER A 16 3.80 -19.28 -1.37
N HIS A 17 4.47 -20.29 -0.82
CA HIS A 17 4.10 -20.98 0.42
C HIS A 17 5.33 -21.00 1.32
N ASN A 18 5.24 -20.33 2.48
CA ASN A 18 6.33 -20.23 3.45
C ASN A 18 7.64 -19.67 2.87
N LEU A 19 7.58 -18.62 2.05
CA LEU A 19 8.79 -17.93 1.60
C LEU A 19 9.40 -17.14 2.77
N ASN A 20 10.65 -17.43 3.10
CA ASN A 20 11.39 -16.63 4.07
C ASN A 20 11.83 -15.29 3.42
N LEU A 21 11.04 -14.24 3.63
CA LEU A 21 11.35 -12.90 3.14
C LEU A 21 12.57 -12.29 3.83
N GLY A 22 12.80 -12.62 5.11
CA GLY A 22 13.95 -12.13 5.85
C GLY A 22 15.28 -12.54 5.20
N VAL A 23 15.39 -13.79 4.80
CA VAL A 23 16.55 -14.29 4.05
C VAL A 23 16.65 -13.63 2.67
N LEU A 24 15.53 -13.55 1.95
CA LEU A 24 15.51 -12.97 0.60
C LEU A 24 15.92 -11.50 0.59
N LEU A 25 15.45 -10.72 1.58
CA LEU A 25 15.70 -9.27 1.70
C LEU A 25 16.93 -8.94 2.56
N SER A 26 17.58 -9.96 3.13
CA SER A 26 18.72 -9.81 4.07
C SER A 26 18.36 -8.95 5.31
N ASP A 27 17.12 -9.08 5.79
CA ASP A 27 16.62 -8.38 6.98
C ASP A 27 15.68 -9.32 7.79
N GLU A 28 16.28 -10.36 8.38
CA GLU A 28 15.58 -11.38 9.17
C GLU A 28 15.06 -10.85 10.52
N GLN A 29 15.47 -9.65 10.92
CA GLN A 29 14.96 -9.02 12.12
C GLN A 29 13.58 -8.42 11.94
N LYS A 30 13.25 -8.01 10.69
CA LYS A 30 11.95 -7.40 10.38
C LYS A 30 11.02 -8.35 9.68
N TYR A 31 11.52 -9.15 8.76
CA TYR A 31 10.69 -10.00 7.89
C TYR A 31 10.86 -11.46 8.24
N GLY A 32 9.75 -12.19 8.32
CA GLY A 32 9.70 -13.63 8.46
C GLY A 32 9.09 -14.30 7.22
N MET A 33 8.18 -15.22 7.45
CA MET A 33 7.54 -16.00 6.38
C MET A 33 6.43 -15.23 5.69
N ALA A 34 6.21 -15.52 4.40
CA ALA A 34 5.12 -14.95 3.62
C ALA A 34 4.49 -15.98 2.69
N ASP A 35 3.16 -15.94 2.64
CA ASP A 35 2.32 -16.69 1.71
C ASP A 35 1.53 -15.72 0.84
N PHE A 36 1.67 -15.84 -0.47
CA PHE A 36 1.02 -14.93 -1.39
C PHE A 36 0.72 -15.55 -2.75
N ASN A 37 -0.21 -14.94 -3.46
CA ASN A 37 -0.49 -15.17 -4.86
C ASN A 37 -0.59 -13.83 -5.58
N ILE A 38 0.26 -13.62 -6.59
CA ILE A 38 0.35 -12.39 -7.35
C ILE A 38 0.18 -12.71 -8.84
N ILE A 39 -0.64 -11.93 -9.53
CA ILE A 39 -0.85 -12.01 -10.98
C ILE A 39 -0.37 -10.70 -11.58
N LEU A 40 0.43 -10.79 -12.63
CA LEU A 40 0.94 -9.68 -13.41
C LEU A 40 0.51 -9.84 -14.86
N ASN A 41 -0.08 -8.81 -15.44
CA ASN A 41 -0.37 -8.76 -16.87
C ASN A 41 0.17 -7.46 -17.45
N GLY A 42 0.65 -7.53 -18.70
CA GLY A 42 1.11 -6.36 -19.38
C GLY A 42 0.74 -6.38 -20.86
N TYR A 43 0.55 -5.21 -21.42
CA TYR A 43 0.19 -5.01 -22.80
C TYR A 43 0.89 -3.76 -23.35
N ASN A 44 1.57 -3.92 -24.48
CA ASN A 44 2.18 -2.83 -25.23
C ASN A 44 1.36 -2.52 -26.47
N LYS A 45 0.68 -1.38 -26.50
CA LYS A 45 -0.02 -0.87 -27.70
C LYS A 45 0.93 -0.20 -28.70
N SER A 46 2.01 0.36 -28.20
CA SER A 46 3.08 1.00 -28.97
C SER A 46 4.35 1.07 -28.12
N LYS A 47 5.51 1.38 -28.72
CA LYS A 47 6.78 1.49 -28.00
C LYS A 47 6.75 2.47 -26.81
N ASN A 48 5.79 3.41 -26.78
CA ASN A 48 5.76 4.50 -25.82
C ASN A 48 4.56 4.47 -24.87
N ASN A 49 3.75 3.41 -24.87
CA ASN A 49 2.55 3.35 -24.03
C ASN A 49 2.31 1.95 -23.45
N PRO A 50 3.19 1.49 -22.54
CA PRO A 50 2.99 0.24 -21.83
C PRO A 50 1.84 0.36 -20.84
N GLU A 51 1.02 -0.67 -20.78
CA GLU A 51 0.03 -0.86 -19.71
C GLU A 51 0.39 -2.13 -18.95
N SER A 52 0.40 -2.09 -17.63
CA SER A 52 0.68 -3.25 -16.78
C SER A 52 -0.28 -3.25 -15.59
N SER A 53 -0.87 -4.39 -15.31
CA SER A 53 -1.69 -4.57 -14.12
C SER A 53 -1.07 -5.58 -13.18
N ILE A 54 -1.18 -5.32 -11.91
CA ILE A 54 -0.80 -6.23 -10.83
C ILE A 54 -2.01 -6.45 -9.93
N LYS A 55 -2.23 -7.67 -9.51
CA LYS A 55 -3.24 -8.01 -8.51
C LYS A 55 -2.69 -9.12 -7.63
N GLY A 56 -2.88 -9.00 -6.33
CA GLY A 56 -2.38 -10.00 -5.41
C GLY A 56 -3.17 -10.11 -4.13
N VAL A 57 -2.99 -11.27 -3.51
CA VAL A 57 -3.41 -11.56 -2.15
C VAL A 57 -2.19 -12.06 -1.39
N ILE A 58 -1.89 -11.42 -0.29
CA ILE A 58 -0.94 -11.93 0.71
C ILE A 58 -1.80 -12.52 1.82
N SER A 59 -1.87 -13.85 1.87
CA SER A 59 -2.67 -14.56 2.87
C SER A 59 -2.03 -14.48 4.25
N SER A 60 -0.70 -14.42 4.32
CA SER A 60 0.03 -14.12 5.54
C SER A 60 1.37 -13.46 5.26
N LEU A 61 1.78 -12.56 6.16
CA LEU A 61 3.08 -11.88 6.14
C LEU A 61 3.56 -11.68 7.57
N GLU A 62 4.69 -12.27 7.91
CA GLU A 62 5.37 -11.98 9.19
C GLU A 62 6.26 -10.74 9.03
N TYR A 63 5.93 -9.69 9.79
CA TYR A 63 6.68 -8.44 9.83
C TYR A 63 6.75 -7.91 11.27
N CYS A 64 7.95 -7.57 11.73
CA CYS A 64 8.20 -7.09 13.10
C CYS A 64 7.60 -7.99 14.19
N ASN A 65 7.73 -9.33 14.05
CA ASN A 65 7.18 -10.35 14.94
C ASN A 65 5.63 -10.35 15.04
N TYR A 66 4.93 -9.77 14.07
CA TYR A 66 3.49 -9.87 13.93
C TYR A 66 3.15 -10.58 12.61
N ARG A 67 2.10 -11.40 12.62
CA ARG A 67 1.59 -12.07 11.43
C ARG A 67 0.36 -11.34 10.92
N TYR A 68 0.56 -10.52 9.91
CA TYR A 68 -0.51 -9.87 9.17
C TYR A 68 -1.22 -10.87 8.28
N GLU A 69 -2.54 -10.77 8.18
CA GLU A 69 -3.35 -11.64 7.34
C GLU A 69 -4.27 -10.83 6.42
N ASN A 70 -4.76 -11.47 5.34
CA ASN A 70 -5.75 -10.90 4.43
C ASN A 70 -5.36 -9.53 3.84
N ILE A 71 -4.12 -9.40 3.36
CA ILE A 71 -3.71 -8.21 2.60
C ILE A 71 -4.06 -8.45 1.13
N THR A 72 -4.78 -7.52 0.53
CA THR A 72 -5.08 -7.52 -0.90
C THR A 72 -4.56 -6.26 -1.54
N PHE A 73 -4.13 -6.36 -2.79
CA PHE A 73 -3.72 -5.20 -3.57
C PHE A 73 -4.01 -5.40 -5.04
N GLU A 74 -4.29 -4.30 -5.71
CA GLU A 74 -4.36 -4.26 -7.16
C GLU A 74 -3.85 -2.91 -7.67
N GLY A 75 -3.32 -2.92 -8.89
CA GLY A 75 -2.80 -1.70 -9.48
C GLY A 75 -2.70 -1.76 -10.99
N LEU A 76 -2.76 -0.60 -11.60
CA LEU A 76 -2.63 -0.38 -13.03
C LEU A 76 -1.58 0.70 -13.29
N TYR A 77 -0.53 0.33 -14.00
CA TYR A 77 0.42 1.28 -14.57
C TYR A 77 0.01 1.61 -16.01
N LYS A 78 -0.19 2.88 -16.28
CA LYS A 78 -0.60 3.41 -17.58
C LYS A 78 -0.29 4.89 -17.70
N ASN A 79 0.14 5.36 -18.89
CA ASN A 79 0.44 6.77 -19.16
C ASN A 79 1.38 7.37 -18.12
N ASP A 80 2.45 6.64 -17.82
CA ASP A 80 3.49 7.03 -16.86
C ASP A 80 3.00 7.25 -15.42
N GLY A 81 1.79 6.81 -15.11
CA GLY A 81 1.18 6.84 -13.80
C GLY A 81 0.81 5.45 -13.30
N PHE A 82 0.78 5.28 -12.00
CA PHE A 82 0.29 4.09 -11.32
C PHE A 82 -0.94 4.45 -10.49
N ASN A 83 -2.01 3.69 -10.67
CA ASN A 83 -3.19 3.73 -9.81
C ASN A 83 -3.29 2.40 -9.10
N GLY A 84 -3.55 2.39 -7.81
CA GLY A 84 -3.65 1.16 -7.08
C GLY A 84 -4.39 1.28 -5.77
N THR A 85 -4.89 0.15 -5.32
CA THR A 85 -5.53 -0.03 -4.02
C THR A 85 -4.75 -1.05 -3.20
N LEU A 86 -4.75 -0.86 -1.89
CA LEU A 86 -4.24 -1.81 -0.92
C LEU A 86 -5.24 -1.90 0.23
N ALA A 87 -5.59 -3.11 0.65
CA ALA A 87 -6.41 -3.33 1.83
C ALA A 87 -5.77 -4.37 2.75
N LEU A 88 -5.75 -4.07 4.03
CA LEU A 88 -5.47 -4.98 5.11
C LEU A 88 -6.76 -5.17 5.90
N ASN A 89 -7.16 -6.42 6.14
CA ASN A 89 -8.29 -6.75 6.99
C ASN A 89 -7.87 -7.78 8.04
N ASP A 90 -7.37 -7.26 9.14
CA ASP A 90 -6.80 -8.00 10.26
C ASP A 90 -7.72 -7.95 11.48
N ASP A 91 -7.59 -8.88 12.40
CA ASP A 91 -8.37 -8.91 13.67
C ASP A 91 -8.09 -7.67 14.54
N ASN A 92 -6.93 -7.03 14.37
CA ASN A 92 -6.50 -5.83 15.09
C ASN A 92 -6.71 -4.53 14.29
N GLY A 93 -7.61 -4.55 13.31
CA GLY A 93 -8.04 -3.38 12.55
C GLY A 93 -7.94 -3.52 11.05
N SER A 94 -8.51 -2.57 10.33
CA SER A 94 -8.47 -2.55 8.87
C SER A 94 -7.87 -1.26 8.34
N ILE A 95 -7.18 -1.37 7.21
CA ILE A 95 -6.58 -0.26 6.47
C ILE A 95 -6.95 -0.42 5.00
N GLU A 96 -7.50 0.62 4.41
CA GLU A 96 -7.77 0.71 2.98
C GLU A 96 -7.04 1.93 2.44
N ILE A 97 -6.26 1.76 1.37
CA ILE A 97 -5.53 2.83 0.70
C ILE A 97 -5.87 2.77 -0.78
N ASP A 98 -6.29 3.91 -1.32
CA ASP A 98 -6.37 4.16 -2.76
C ASP A 98 -5.34 5.22 -3.12
N GLY A 99 -4.56 4.99 -4.17
CA GLY A 99 -3.47 5.88 -4.52
C GLY A 99 -3.23 6.02 -6.02
N HIS A 100 -2.92 7.26 -6.40
CA HIS A 100 -2.38 7.60 -7.72
C HIS A 100 -0.97 8.16 -7.55
N PHE A 101 -0.02 7.60 -8.30
CA PHE A 101 1.39 8.00 -8.29
C PHE A 101 1.85 8.28 -9.72
N ASN A 102 2.49 9.41 -9.93
CA ASN A 102 3.22 9.69 -11.16
C ASN A 102 4.65 10.08 -10.81
N THR A 103 5.60 9.20 -11.14
CA THR A 103 7.02 9.36 -10.80
C THR A 103 7.90 9.63 -12.02
N THR A 104 7.32 9.75 -13.20
CA THR A 104 8.07 10.00 -14.46
C THR A 104 8.43 11.45 -14.68
N HIS A 105 7.73 12.36 -14.00
CA HIS A 105 8.09 13.76 -13.97
C HIS A 105 9.29 14.02 -13.04
N PRO A 106 10.09 15.06 -13.29
CA PRO A 106 11.20 15.45 -12.40
C PRO A 106 10.76 15.65 -10.94
N ILE A 107 9.50 16.05 -10.74
CA ILE A 107 8.87 16.16 -9.44
C ILE A 107 7.70 15.15 -9.41
N PRO A 108 7.81 14.06 -8.66
CA PRO A 108 6.75 13.08 -8.54
C PRO A 108 5.50 13.69 -7.90
N TYR A 109 4.34 13.18 -8.31
CA TYR A 109 3.03 13.56 -7.80
C TYR A 109 2.35 12.35 -7.14
N PHE A 110 1.67 12.61 -6.03
CA PHE A 110 0.97 11.61 -5.23
C PHE A 110 -0.41 12.13 -4.84
N ASN A 111 -1.42 11.32 -5.09
CA ASN A 111 -2.75 11.50 -4.53
C ASN A 111 -3.12 10.22 -3.79
N ILE A 112 -3.40 10.31 -2.50
CA ILE A 112 -3.62 9.17 -1.61
C ILE A 112 -4.88 9.42 -0.81
N GLN A 113 -5.75 8.43 -0.74
CA GLN A 113 -6.86 8.36 0.20
C GLN A 113 -6.64 7.15 1.10
N ALA A 114 -6.74 7.34 2.40
CA ALA A 114 -6.58 6.28 3.37
C ALA A 114 -7.75 6.27 4.35
N LEU A 115 -8.26 5.08 4.60
CA LEU A 115 -9.28 4.79 5.60
C LEU A 115 -8.74 3.74 6.56
N VAL A 116 -8.59 4.13 7.81
CA VAL A 116 -8.10 3.30 8.91
C VAL A 116 -9.23 3.12 9.90
N LYS A 117 -9.54 1.88 10.29
CA LYS A 117 -10.62 1.57 11.22
C LYS A 117 -10.13 0.66 12.34
N ASN A 118 -10.30 1.12 13.56
CA ASN A 118 -10.04 0.38 14.80
C ASN A 118 -8.66 -0.30 14.84
N VAL A 119 -7.66 0.32 14.21
CA VAL A 119 -6.30 -0.21 14.20
C VAL A 119 -5.69 -0.09 15.57
N ARG A 120 -5.19 -1.19 16.10
CA ARG A 120 -4.49 -1.30 17.39
C ARG A 120 -2.97 -1.33 17.14
N PRO A 121 -2.29 -0.19 17.20
CA PRO A 121 -0.89 -0.12 16.77
C PRO A 121 0.05 -1.00 17.59
N ASN A 122 -0.24 -1.17 18.88
CA ASN A 122 0.56 -2.03 19.76
C ASN A 122 0.39 -3.51 19.42
N GLU A 123 -0.84 -3.96 19.18
CA GLU A 123 -1.13 -5.36 18.81
C GLU A 123 -0.52 -5.72 17.46
N LEU A 124 -0.48 -4.77 16.53
CA LEU A 124 0.15 -4.92 15.22
C LEU A 124 1.69 -4.74 15.24
N ASN A 125 2.31 -4.56 16.41
CA ASN A 125 3.75 -4.25 16.55
C ASN A 125 4.20 -3.02 15.74
N LEU A 126 3.30 -2.05 15.50
CA LEU A 126 3.60 -0.80 14.81
C LEU A 126 4.11 0.28 15.77
N SER A 127 3.73 0.23 17.05
CA SER A 127 4.15 1.22 18.05
C SER A 127 3.93 0.72 19.47
N ASP A 128 4.95 0.85 20.31
CA ASP A 128 4.85 0.56 21.76
C ASP A 128 4.19 1.68 22.57
N LYS A 129 3.92 2.84 21.95
CA LYS A 129 3.46 4.05 22.65
C LYS A 129 1.96 4.05 22.94
N TYR A 130 1.17 3.31 22.15
CA TYR A 130 -0.30 3.37 22.17
C TYR A 130 -0.87 2.04 22.64
N LYS A 131 -0.45 1.62 23.86
CA LYS A 131 -0.97 0.42 24.51
C LYS A 131 -2.46 0.59 24.81
N ASP A 132 -3.23 -0.47 24.58
CA ASP A 132 -4.67 -0.51 24.84
C ASP A 132 -5.45 0.60 24.10
N SER A 133 -4.95 1.05 22.96
CA SER A 133 -5.60 2.10 22.16
C SER A 133 -5.93 1.57 20.77
N ASP A 134 -7.01 2.08 20.20
CA ASP A 134 -7.32 1.93 18.78
C ASP A 134 -7.43 3.29 18.09
N ILE A 135 -7.08 3.30 16.81
CA ILE A 135 -7.06 4.49 15.97
C ILE A 135 -7.97 4.24 14.77
N SER A 136 -8.86 5.18 14.53
CA SER A 136 -9.62 5.27 13.28
C SER A 136 -9.40 6.64 12.67
N LEU A 137 -9.08 6.69 11.37
CA LEU A 137 -8.89 7.96 10.67
C LEU A 137 -9.29 7.86 9.19
N LYS A 138 -9.66 8.99 8.64
CA LYS A 138 -9.81 9.17 7.20
C LYS A 138 -8.91 10.33 6.77
N LEU A 139 -8.06 10.05 5.80
CA LEU A 139 -7.03 10.96 5.31
C LEU A 139 -7.12 11.09 3.79
N THR A 140 -6.97 12.31 3.30
CA THR A 140 -6.70 12.59 1.89
C THR A 140 -5.40 13.39 1.78
N ALA A 141 -4.48 12.94 0.95
CA ALA A 141 -3.21 13.60 0.72
C ALA A 141 -3.02 13.82 -0.78
N ASP A 142 -2.71 15.05 -1.15
CA ASP A 142 -2.46 15.48 -2.52
C ASP A 142 -1.19 16.34 -2.51
N PHE A 143 -0.09 15.78 -3.00
CA PHE A 143 1.19 16.46 -2.92
C PHE A 143 2.14 16.07 -4.06
N SER A 144 3.11 16.95 -4.30
CA SER A 144 4.26 16.72 -5.18
C SER A 144 5.55 16.98 -4.40
N GLY A 145 6.59 16.27 -4.75
CA GLY A 145 7.91 16.39 -4.12
C GLY A 145 8.64 15.06 -4.08
N ASN A 146 9.95 15.12 -3.97
CA ASN A 146 10.80 13.94 -3.80
C ASN A 146 11.70 14.02 -2.55
N THR A 147 11.69 15.15 -1.86
CA THR A 147 12.34 15.35 -0.57
C THR A 147 11.42 16.17 0.33
N ILE A 148 11.68 16.15 1.64
CA ILE A 148 10.90 16.93 2.63
C ILE A 148 10.96 18.41 2.32
N GLU A 149 12.12 18.90 1.84
CA GLU A 149 12.36 20.32 1.56
C GLU A 149 11.57 20.84 0.36
N ASN A 150 11.23 19.97 -0.60
CA ASN A 150 10.47 20.36 -1.78
C ASN A 150 9.05 19.79 -1.82
N LEU A 151 8.59 19.23 -0.70
CA LEU A 151 7.22 18.75 -0.58
C LEU A 151 6.24 19.93 -0.66
N ASN A 152 5.34 19.87 -1.63
CA ASN A 152 4.32 20.88 -1.85
C ASN A 152 2.96 20.21 -2.07
N GLY A 153 1.98 20.57 -1.27
CA GLY A 153 0.65 19.98 -1.37
C GLY A 153 -0.18 20.17 -0.12
N ARG A 154 -1.19 19.34 0.00
CA ARG A 154 -2.16 19.38 1.10
C ARG A 154 -2.39 17.99 1.64
N ILE A 155 -2.43 17.89 2.97
CA ILE A 155 -2.92 16.73 3.70
C ILE A 155 -4.16 17.17 4.46
N LEU A 156 -5.26 16.50 4.22
CA LEU A 156 -6.53 16.71 4.89
C LEU A 156 -6.83 15.50 5.75
N LEU A 157 -6.99 15.72 7.03
CA LEU A 157 -7.47 14.72 7.97
C LEU A 157 -8.96 14.97 8.18
N ASP A 158 -9.80 14.17 7.49
CA ASP A 158 -11.26 14.34 7.53
C ASP A 158 -11.84 13.93 8.89
N SER A 159 -11.28 12.90 9.51
CA SER A 159 -11.65 12.47 10.84
C SER A 159 -10.49 11.76 11.53
N LEU A 160 -10.41 11.88 12.82
CA LEU A 160 -9.50 11.12 13.69
C LEU A 160 -10.22 10.76 14.97
N ILE A 161 -10.26 9.48 15.28
CA ILE A 161 -10.77 8.96 16.55
C ILE A 161 -9.63 8.16 17.18
N LEU A 162 -9.26 8.52 18.38
CA LEU A 162 -8.33 7.79 19.23
C LEU A 162 -9.06 7.35 20.48
N ASN A 163 -9.25 6.06 20.65
CA ASN A 163 -9.82 5.45 21.85
C ASN A 163 -8.68 4.93 22.73
N GLU A 164 -8.66 5.30 23.98
CA GLU A 164 -7.77 4.72 25.00
C GLU A 164 -8.63 4.05 26.08
N SER A 165 -8.27 2.85 26.53
CA SER A 165 -9.07 2.00 27.42
C SER A 165 -9.49 2.63 28.75
N ASN A 166 -8.83 3.72 29.17
CA ASN A 166 -9.10 4.41 30.43
C ASN A 166 -9.28 5.94 30.27
N LYS A 167 -9.46 6.43 29.04
CA LYS A 167 -9.60 7.85 28.77
C LYS A 167 -10.69 8.11 27.75
N GLN A 168 -11.20 9.32 27.78
CA GLN A 168 -12.18 9.80 26.83
C GLN A 168 -11.60 9.79 25.39
N ALA A 169 -12.39 9.35 24.43
CA ALA A 169 -12.00 9.38 23.02
C ALA A 169 -11.68 10.81 22.57
N TYR A 170 -10.59 10.96 21.84
CA TYR A 170 -10.27 12.23 21.15
C TYR A 170 -10.89 12.13 19.74
N ILE A 171 -11.80 13.04 19.44
CA ILE A 171 -12.49 13.09 18.15
C ILE A 171 -12.12 14.42 17.49
N LEU A 172 -11.54 14.35 16.31
CA LEU A 172 -11.43 15.45 15.37
C LEU A 172 -12.37 15.13 14.20
N ASP A 173 -13.40 15.94 14.07
CA ASP A 173 -14.37 15.86 12.97
C ASP A 173 -14.43 17.25 12.34
N ASN A 174 -14.18 17.32 11.02
CA ASN A 174 -14.20 18.59 10.25
C ASN A 174 -15.42 18.65 9.34
#